data_9fa9458e33372522bcdcf4e4b07f05c8
#
_entry.id   9fa9458e33372522bcdcf4e4b07f05c8
#
_cell.length_a   1.000
_cell.length_b   1.000
_cell.length_c   1.000
_cell.angle_alpha   90.00
_cell.angle_beta   90.00
_cell.angle_gamma   90.00
#
_symmetry.space_group_name_H-M   'P 1'
#
loop_
_entity.id
_entity.type
_entity.pdbx_description
1 polymer ?
#
loop_
_entity_poly.entity_id
_entity_poly.type
_entity_poly.pdbx_seq_one_letter_code
_entity_poly.pdbx_strand_id
1 'polypeptide(L)'
;MLTKGDDFPIHQLSSPVSEVGTSRNFYDRYFFNGYNNDASIFFGAAFCVYPNLNIKDGSFIFIHEGVQHNFRYSGFLNQERMEITVGPLNIEIIKPLQQLRIHLKDSDKDIDVDITFTGRFEPMEEPRMTLKNGPRVTMDSTRMTQHGNWSGSIVFQKKKFDLKKEGLVGTRDRSWGIRPVGAADAQMMPSDKLPQFYWLWAPA
;
A
#
# COMPACT_ATOMS: atom_id res chain seq x y z
N MET A 1 -14.05 9.43 9.62
CA MET A 1 -14.87 8.19 9.75
C MET A 1 -14.66 7.34 8.52
N LEU A 2 -14.18 6.11 8.68
CA LEU A 2 -13.95 5.19 7.58
C LEU A 2 -15.25 4.62 7.02
N THR A 3 -15.30 4.44 5.71
CA THR A 3 -16.40 3.84 4.96
C THR A 3 -15.87 2.68 4.10
N LYS A 4 -16.76 1.88 3.53
CA LYS A 4 -16.38 0.79 2.61
C LYS A 4 -15.64 1.31 1.37
N GLY A 5 -15.87 2.57 0.98
CA GLY A 5 -15.17 3.22 -0.13
C GLY A 5 -13.67 3.38 0.12
N ASP A 6 -13.22 3.44 1.38
CA ASP A 6 -11.82 3.67 1.73
C ASP A 6 -10.90 2.47 1.40
N ASP A 7 -11.46 1.31 1.08
CA ASP A 7 -10.70 0.20 0.51
C ASP A 7 -10.46 0.33 -1.01
N PHE A 8 -11.17 1.22 -1.69
CA PHE A 8 -11.01 1.41 -3.13
C PHE A 8 -10.10 2.62 -3.43
N PRO A 9 -9.39 2.66 -4.57
CA PRO A 9 -8.47 3.76 -4.90
C PRO A 9 -9.23 4.95 -5.52
N ILE A 10 -10.27 5.41 -4.87
CA ILE A 10 -11.18 6.46 -5.38
C ILE A 10 -10.94 7.83 -4.75
N HIS A 11 -10.07 7.91 -3.74
CA HIS A 11 -9.76 9.18 -3.09
C HIS A 11 -8.94 10.08 -4.02
N GLN A 12 -9.19 11.37 -3.95
CA GLN A 12 -8.40 12.40 -4.62
C GLN A 12 -7.72 13.35 -3.64
N LEU A 13 -8.24 13.47 -2.45
CA LEU A 13 -7.66 14.21 -1.33
C LEU A 13 -7.76 13.34 -0.07
N SER A 14 -7.14 13.77 1.00
CA SER A 14 -7.31 13.19 2.34
C SER A 14 -8.63 13.65 3.00
N SER A 15 -9.69 13.62 2.23
CA SER A 15 -11.03 14.11 2.55
C SER A 15 -12.06 13.02 2.23
N PRO A 16 -13.32 13.18 2.61
CA PRO A 16 -14.38 12.28 2.19
C PRO A 16 -14.41 12.07 0.68
N VAL A 17 -14.84 10.90 0.25
CA VAL A 17 -14.88 10.48 -1.17
C VAL A 17 -15.66 11.45 -2.07
N SER A 18 -16.60 12.20 -1.53
CA SER A 18 -17.36 13.23 -2.26
C SER A 18 -16.55 14.46 -2.66
N GLU A 19 -15.37 14.66 -2.08
CA GLU A 19 -14.49 15.77 -2.39
C GLU A 19 -13.49 15.37 -3.47
N VAL A 20 -13.20 16.30 -4.38
CA VAL A 20 -12.28 16.07 -5.50
C VAL A 20 -11.15 17.11 -5.51
N GLY A 21 -9.99 16.69 -5.98
CA GLY A 21 -8.80 17.53 -6.09
C GLY A 21 -8.00 17.23 -7.35
N THR A 22 -7.13 18.17 -7.72
CA THR A 22 -6.33 18.12 -8.95
C THR A 22 -4.84 18.22 -8.69
N SER A 23 -4.39 18.01 -7.45
CA SER A 23 -2.97 18.07 -7.12
C SER A 23 -2.18 16.99 -7.87
N ARG A 24 -1.09 17.41 -8.56
CA ARG A 24 -0.14 16.48 -9.18
C ARG A 24 0.40 15.44 -8.18
N ASN A 25 0.55 15.83 -6.93
CA ASN A 25 1.12 15.01 -5.87
C ASN A 25 0.07 14.16 -5.12
N PHE A 26 -1.14 14.01 -5.70
CA PHE A 26 -2.13 13.12 -5.15
C PHE A 26 -1.71 11.65 -5.36
N TYR A 27 -1.93 10.83 -4.33
CA TYR A 27 -1.72 9.39 -4.35
C TYR A 27 -2.82 8.67 -3.57
N ASP A 28 -3.02 7.40 -3.89
CA ASP A 28 -3.87 6.49 -3.13
C ASP A 28 -3.20 5.10 -3.10
N ARG A 29 -2.84 4.62 -1.90
CA ARG A 29 -1.91 3.51 -1.72
C ARG A 29 -2.44 2.43 -0.79
N TYR A 30 -2.16 1.19 -1.18
CA TYR A 30 -2.20 0.00 -0.33
C TYR A 30 -0.80 -0.37 0.12
N PHE A 31 -0.69 -0.81 1.36
CA PHE A 31 0.49 -1.47 1.87
C PHE A 31 0.09 -2.64 2.76
N PHE A 32 0.84 -3.73 2.65
CA PHE A 32 0.66 -4.94 3.43
C PHE A 32 2.01 -5.45 3.88
N ASN A 33 2.05 -6.09 5.04
CA ASN A 33 3.14 -6.96 5.44
C ASN A 33 2.61 -8.25 6.05
N GLY A 34 3.46 -9.25 6.09
CA GLY A 34 3.20 -10.51 6.78
C GLY A 34 4.49 -11.14 7.28
N TYR A 35 4.43 -11.73 8.45
CA TYR A 35 5.57 -12.39 9.09
C TYR A 35 5.09 -13.48 10.05
N ASN A 36 5.94 -14.49 10.25
CA ASN A 36 5.73 -15.52 11.26
C ASN A 36 6.49 -15.20 12.56
N ASN A 37 6.22 -15.98 13.62
CA ASN A 37 6.71 -15.66 14.96
C ASN A 37 8.24 -15.65 15.10
N ASP A 38 8.95 -16.45 14.32
CA ASP A 38 10.42 -16.54 14.34
C ASP A 38 11.09 -15.64 13.29
N ALA A 39 10.31 -14.86 12.56
CA ALA A 39 10.74 -13.97 11.48
C ALA A 39 11.53 -14.68 10.35
N SER A 40 11.38 -16.00 10.21
CA SER A 40 11.99 -16.76 9.11
C SER A 40 11.33 -16.48 7.76
N ILE A 41 10.08 -16.01 7.78
CA ILE A 41 9.30 -15.59 6.62
C ILE A 41 8.83 -14.16 6.84
N PHE A 42 9.13 -13.30 5.89
CA PHE A 42 8.59 -11.96 5.80
C PHE A 42 8.21 -11.66 4.35
N PHE A 43 7.08 -11.01 4.17
CA PHE A 43 6.75 -10.38 2.89
C PHE A 43 6.18 -8.98 3.09
N GLY A 44 6.30 -8.17 2.06
CA GLY A 44 5.62 -6.89 1.92
C GLY A 44 4.97 -6.79 0.56
N ALA A 45 3.82 -6.13 0.48
CA ALA A 45 3.16 -5.83 -0.78
C ALA A 45 2.66 -4.40 -0.78
N ALA A 46 2.74 -3.75 -1.93
CA ALA A 46 2.22 -2.40 -2.11
C ALA A 46 1.58 -2.26 -3.49
N PHE A 47 0.56 -1.43 -3.56
CA PHE A 47 -0.03 -0.94 -4.81
C PHE A 47 -0.39 0.52 -4.63
N CYS A 48 -0.11 1.34 -5.63
CA CYS A 48 -0.38 2.78 -5.57
C CYS A 48 -0.90 3.29 -6.91
N VAL A 49 -1.85 4.20 -6.85
CA VAL A 49 -2.29 4.97 -8.00
C VAL A 49 -1.96 6.45 -7.80
N TYR A 50 -1.57 7.10 -8.89
CA TYR A 50 -1.27 8.52 -8.98
C TYR A 50 -2.11 9.14 -10.12
N PRO A 51 -3.39 9.44 -9.87
CA PRO A 51 -4.35 9.74 -10.92
C PRO A 51 -3.95 10.93 -11.78
N ASN A 52 -3.39 11.99 -11.17
CA ASN A 52 -3.00 13.19 -11.87
C ASN A 52 -1.64 13.08 -12.62
N LEU A 53 -1.00 11.93 -12.52
CA LEU A 53 0.18 11.55 -13.31
C LEU A 53 -0.11 10.44 -14.30
N ASN A 54 -1.31 9.86 -14.28
CA ASN A 54 -1.70 8.69 -15.05
C ASN A 54 -0.78 7.48 -14.82
N ILE A 55 -0.35 7.26 -13.57
CA ILE A 55 0.56 6.17 -13.19
C ILE A 55 -0.10 5.28 -12.14
N LYS A 56 0.16 3.98 -12.26
CA LYS A 56 -0.01 3.00 -11.19
C LYS A 56 1.29 2.21 -11.02
N ASP A 57 1.64 1.87 -9.78
CA ASP A 57 2.76 1.00 -9.48
C ASP A 57 2.39 -0.05 -8.41
N GLY A 58 3.18 -1.10 -8.36
CA GLY A 58 3.02 -2.15 -7.37
C GLY A 58 4.31 -2.90 -7.14
N SER A 59 4.42 -3.45 -5.95
CA SER A 59 5.57 -4.27 -5.58
C SER A 59 5.17 -5.40 -4.66
N PHE A 60 5.91 -6.49 -4.76
CA PHE A 60 5.91 -7.56 -3.79
C PHE A 60 7.37 -7.82 -3.36
N ILE A 61 7.58 -7.96 -2.08
CA ILE A 61 8.88 -8.27 -1.47
C ILE A 61 8.70 -9.58 -0.72
N PHE A 62 9.63 -10.50 -0.90
CA PHE A 62 9.69 -11.74 -0.16
C PHE A 62 11.08 -11.93 0.43
N ILE A 63 11.16 -12.13 1.75
CA ILE A 63 12.40 -12.43 2.44
C ILE A 63 12.35 -13.89 2.89
N HIS A 64 13.33 -14.65 2.43
CA HIS A 64 13.49 -16.05 2.74
C HIS A 64 14.98 -16.39 2.83
N GLU A 65 15.37 -17.14 3.86
CA GLU A 65 16.78 -17.52 4.13
C GLU A 65 17.74 -16.29 4.17
N GLY A 66 17.24 -15.17 4.74
CA GLY A 66 18.00 -13.94 4.88
C GLY A 66 18.20 -13.15 3.59
N VAL A 67 17.62 -13.57 2.47
CA VAL A 67 17.69 -12.89 1.18
C VAL A 67 16.38 -12.20 0.85
N GLN A 68 16.46 -10.94 0.45
CA GLN A 68 15.30 -10.16 0.00
C GLN A 68 15.16 -10.24 -1.51
N HIS A 69 14.00 -10.71 -1.96
CA HIS A 69 13.60 -10.76 -3.36
C HIS A 69 12.56 -9.67 -3.64
N ASN A 70 12.78 -8.88 -4.71
CA ASN A 70 11.92 -7.74 -5.04
C ASN A 70 11.27 -7.94 -6.40
N PHE A 71 9.94 -7.81 -6.44
CA PHE A 71 9.12 -7.88 -7.63
C PHE A 71 8.43 -6.53 -7.81
N ARG A 72 8.76 -5.79 -8.87
CA ARG A 72 8.27 -4.43 -9.10
C ARG A 72 7.61 -4.32 -10.46
N TYR A 73 6.47 -3.64 -10.49
CA TYR A 73 5.64 -3.44 -11.67
C TYR A 73 5.16 -2.00 -11.72
N SER A 74 5.07 -1.43 -12.91
CA SER A 74 4.48 -0.10 -13.11
C SER A 74 3.80 -0.05 -14.47
N GLY A 75 2.85 0.89 -14.61
CA GLY A 75 2.12 1.07 -15.84
C GLY A 75 1.26 2.33 -15.81
N PHE A 76 0.55 2.58 -16.91
CA PHE A 76 -0.41 3.65 -17.00
C PHE A 76 -1.70 3.28 -16.26
N LEU A 77 -2.24 4.23 -15.48
CA LEU A 77 -3.52 4.06 -14.80
C LEU A 77 -4.70 4.03 -15.77
N ASN A 78 -4.60 4.81 -16.86
CA ASN A 78 -5.68 5.05 -17.80
C ASN A 78 -6.91 5.69 -17.12
N GLN A 79 -8.12 5.30 -17.51
CA GLN A 79 -9.35 5.84 -16.96
C GLN A 79 -9.98 4.97 -15.85
N GLU A 80 -9.51 3.72 -15.70
CA GLU A 80 -10.12 2.77 -14.79
C GLU A 80 -9.42 2.76 -13.42
N ARG A 81 -9.93 3.56 -12.51
CA ARG A 81 -9.38 3.72 -11.15
C ARG A 81 -9.72 2.58 -10.21
N MET A 82 -10.78 1.84 -10.52
CA MET A 82 -11.22 0.71 -9.71
C MET A 82 -10.43 -0.57 -10.01
N GLU A 83 -9.64 -0.57 -11.09
CA GLU A 83 -8.77 -1.69 -11.43
C GLU A 83 -7.49 -1.68 -10.56
N ILE A 84 -7.48 -2.51 -9.54
CA ILE A 84 -6.36 -2.61 -8.59
C ILE A 84 -5.37 -3.69 -9.09
N THR A 85 -4.90 -3.50 -10.33
CA THR A 85 -3.99 -4.42 -11.02
C THR A 85 -2.86 -3.67 -11.69
N VAL A 86 -1.63 -4.16 -11.56
CA VAL A 86 -0.47 -3.69 -12.31
C VAL A 86 0.44 -4.84 -12.70
N GLY A 87 0.59 -5.06 -14.01
CA GLY A 87 1.26 -6.26 -14.50
C GLY A 87 0.59 -7.53 -13.94
N PRO A 88 1.36 -8.48 -13.39
CA PRO A 88 0.81 -9.70 -12.79
C PRO A 88 0.32 -9.55 -11.34
N LEU A 89 0.48 -8.39 -10.72
CA LEU A 89 0.03 -8.11 -9.35
C LEU A 89 -1.39 -7.57 -9.36
N ASN A 90 -2.27 -8.21 -8.59
CA ASN A 90 -3.65 -7.81 -8.40
C ASN A 90 -4.01 -7.80 -6.91
N ILE A 91 -4.84 -6.84 -6.50
CA ILE A 91 -5.47 -6.80 -5.18
C ILE A 91 -6.99 -6.89 -5.39
N GLU A 92 -7.61 -7.88 -4.79
CA GLU A 92 -9.05 -8.08 -4.79
C GLU A 92 -9.64 -7.71 -3.43
N ILE A 93 -10.67 -6.86 -3.42
CA ILE A 93 -11.41 -6.52 -2.21
C ILE A 93 -12.57 -7.51 -2.08
N ILE A 94 -12.38 -8.57 -1.28
CA ILE A 94 -13.40 -9.60 -1.06
C ILE A 94 -14.53 -9.04 -0.19
N LYS A 95 -14.15 -8.41 0.92
CA LYS A 95 -15.09 -7.76 1.84
C LYS A 95 -14.47 -6.46 2.37
N PRO A 96 -15.00 -5.29 1.97
CA PRO A 96 -14.45 -4.00 2.36
C PRO A 96 -14.25 -3.87 3.87
N LEU A 97 -13.08 -3.35 4.26
CA LEU A 97 -12.59 -3.18 5.62
C LEU A 97 -12.33 -4.48 6.41
N GLN A 98 -12.51 -5.65 5.80
CA GLN A 98 -12.39 -6.94 6.49
C GLN A 98 -11.46 -7.93 5.78
N GLN A 99 -11.60 -8.10 4.45
CA GLN A 99 -10.90 -9.17 3.76
C GLN A 99 -10.45 -8.73 2.37
N LEU A 100 -9.17 -8.88 2.08
CA LEU A 100 -8.55 -8.59 0.79
C LEU A 100 -7.66 -9.76 0.38
N ARG A 101 -7.55 -9.97 -0.94
CA ARG A 101 -6.69 -11.00 -1.52
C ARG A 101 -5.60 -10.33 -2.36
N ILE A 102 -4.40 -10.84 -2.26
CA ILE A 102 -3.27 -10.47 -3.13
C ILE A 102 -2.97 -11.65 -4.02
N HIS A 103 -2.96 -11.41 -5.31
CA HIS A 103 -2.59 -12.38 -6.32
C HIS A 103 -1.44 -11.83 -7.16
N LEU A 104 -0.37 -12.63 -7.32
CA LEU A 104 0.78 -12.31 -8.17
C LEU A 104 1.26 -13.61 -8.81
N LYS A 105 1.28 -13.67 -10.15
CA LYS A 105 1.83 -14.79 -10.87
C LYS A 105 2.80 -14.31 -11.95
N ASP A 106 4.09 -14.51 -11.70
CA ASP A 106 5.19 -14.12 -12.61
C ASP A 106 6.10 -15.33 -12.84
N SER A 107 5.85 -16.04 -13.94
CA SER A 107 6.59 -17.26 -14.27
C SER A 107 8.06 -16.99 -14.60
N ASP A 108 8.36 -15.81 -15.12
CA ASP A 108 9.74 -15.43 -15.47
C ASP A 108 10.58 -15.21 -14.21
N LYS A 109 9.94 -14.87 -13.10
CA LYS A 109 10.59 -14.66 -11.80
C LYS A 109 10.35 -15.80 -10.81
N ASP A 110 9.75 -16.90 -11.29
CA ASP A 110 9.47 -18.12 -10.51
C ASP A 110 8.73 -17.85 -9.20
N ILE A 111 7.69 -16.99 -9.26
CA ILE A 111 6.85 -16.63 -8.12
C ILE A 111 5.37 -16.78 -8.45
N ASP A 112 4.63 -17.37 -7.51
CA ASP A 112 3.17 -17.46 -7.53
C ASP A 112 2.65 -17.19 -6.11
N VAL A 113 1.88 -16.12 -5.94
CA VAL A 113 1.33 -15.66 -4.67
C VAL A 113 -0.18 -15.66 -4.77
N ASP A 114 -0.82 -16.35 -3.86
CA ASP A 114 -2.27 -16.34 -3.68
C ASP A 114 -2.58 -16.34 -2.19
N ILE A 115 -2.71 -15.14 -1.64
CA ILE A 115 -2.81 -14.92 -0.20
C ILE A 115 -3.96 -14.00 0.15
N THR A 116 -4.61 -14.28 1.28
CA THR A 116 -5.75 -13.52 1.76
C THR A 116 -5.47 -12.96 3.16
N PHE A 117 -5.60 -11.65 3.29
CA PHE A 117 -5.64 -10.94 4.55
C PHE A 117 -7.04 -10.97 5.13
N THR A 118 -7.16 -11.32 6.42
CA THR A 118 -8.41 -11.21 7.17
C THR A 118 -8.16 -10.37 8.42
N GLY A 119 -8.83 -9.23 8.52
CA GLY A 119 -8.72 -8.33 9.67
C GLY A 119 -9.16 -9.01 10.96
N ARG A 120 -8.39 -8.86 12.02
CA ARG A 120 -8.71 -9.33 13.38
C ARG A 120 -9.61 -8.35 14.12
N PHE A 121 -9.48 -7.08 13.78
CA PHE A 121 -10.21 -5.95 14.37
C PHE A 121 -10.67 -5.01 13.26
N GLU A 122 -11.57 -4.10 13.60
CA GLU A 122 -11.90 -2.99 12.72
C GLU A 122 -10.67 -2.14 12.42
N PRO A 123 -10.55 -1.59 11.20
CA PRO A 123 -9.43 -0.71 10.87
C PRO A 123 -9.46 0.56 11.71
N MET A 124 -8.29 1.01 12.09
CA MET A 124 -8.10 2.22 12.88
C MET A 124 -7.72 3.38 11.94
N GLU A 125 -8.54 4.42 11.94
CA GLU A 125 -8.23 5.67 11.25
C GLU A 125 -7.20 6.45 12.07
N GLU A 126 -6.09 6.80 11.42
CA GLU A 126 -5.07 7.66 12.02
C GLU A 126 -5.46 9.14 11.86
N PRO A 127 -5.00 10.04 12.76
CA PRO A 127 -5.21 11.47 12.58
C PRO A 127 -4.67 11.96 11.24
N ARG A 128 -5.46 12.80 10.54
CA ARG A 128 -5.03 13.44 9.31
C ARG A 128 -3.75 14.24 9.53
N MET A 129 -2.76 14.02 8.70
CA MET A 129 -1.45 14.67 8.76
C MET A 129 -1.36 15.77 7.72
N THR A 130 -1.24 17.02 8.16
CA THR A 130 -1.08 18.18 7.28
C THR A 130 0.23 18.89 7.59
N LEU A 131 1.12 18.97 6.60
CA LEU A 131 2.38 19.73 6.68
C LEU A 131 2.33 20.91 5.72
N LYS A 132 2.85 22.06 6.15
CA LYS A 132 2.90 23.29 5.36
C LYS A 132 4.31 23.85 5.32
N ASN A 133 4.67 24.46 4.19
CA ASN A 133 5.80 25.36 4.05
C ASN A 133 5.24 26.74 3.65
N GLY A 134 5.22 27.68 4.61
CA GLY A 134 4.48 28.93 4.49
C GLY A 134 2.98 28.66 4.23
N PRO A 135 2.35 29.29 3.24
CA PRO A 135 0.95 29.08 2.91
C PRO A 135 0.71 27.77 2.13
N ARG A 136 1.75 27.13 1.58
CA ARG A 136 1.64 25.95 0.72
C ARG A 136 1.55 24.67 1.53
N VAL A 137 0.54 23.85 1.26
CA VAL A 137 0.46 22.48 1.77
C VAL A 137 1.44 21.61 0.99
N THR A 138 2.36 20.96 1.69
CA THR A 138 3.36 20.05 1.12
C THR A 138 3.02 18.59 1.36
N MET A 139 2.25 18.31 2.41
CA MET A 139 1.72 17.00 2.71
C MET A 139 0.34 17.15 3.35
N ASP A 140 -0.61 16.36 2.90
CA ASP A 140 -1.95 16.31 3.45
C ASP A 140 -2.52 14.91 3.20
N SER A 141 -2.46 14.06 4.20
CA SER A 141 -2.79 12.65 4.03
C SER A 141 -3.60 12.11 5.20
N THR A 142 -4.49 11.21 4.86
CA THR A 142 -5.19 10.33 5.80
C THR A 142 -4.63 8.92 5.66
N ARG A 143 -4.65 8.18 6.76
CA ARG A 143 -4.19 6.80 6.79
C ARG A 143 -5.11 5.97 7.68
N MET A 144 -5.27 4.70 7.33
CA MET A 144 -5.81 3.69 8.20
C MET A 144 -4.84 2.52 8.36
N THR A 145 -4.81 1.92 9.52
CA THR A 145 -4.04 0.71 9.82
C THR A 145 -4.98 -0.38 10.35
N GLN A 146 -4.73 -1.63 9.95
CA GLN A 146 -5.48 -2.78 10.44
C GLN A 146 -4.56 -3.97 10.63
N HIS A 147 -4.69 -4.67 11.77
CA HIS A 147 -3.99 -5.92 12.04
C HIS A 147 -4.83 -7.11 11.59
N GLY A 148 -4.17 -8.15 11.10
CA GLY A 148 -4.88 -9.31 10.58
C GLY A 148 -4.01 -10.57 10.53
N ASN A 149 -4.65 -11.63 10.05
CA ASN A 149 -4.03 -12.91 9.79
C ASN A 149 -3.96 -13.16 8.29
N TRP A 150 -2.95 -13.91 7.88
CA TRP A 150 -2.77 -14.33 6.50
C TRP A 150 -3.13 -15.80 6.31
N SER A 151 -3.73 -16.10 5.17
CA SER A 151 -3.96 -17.46 4.68
C SER A 151 -3.62 -17.54 3.20
N GLY A 152 -3.60 -18.75 2.65
CA GLY A 152 -3.19 -18.99 1.27
C GLY A 152 -1.71 -19.40 1.18
N SER A 153 -1.09 -19.20 0.04
CA SER A 153 0.29 -19.65 -0.17
C SER A 153 1.13 -18.73 -1.04
N ILE A 154 2.42 -18.74 -0.77
CA ILE A 154 3.47 -18.22 -1.64
C ILE A 154 4.23 -19.42 -2.19
N VAL A 155 4.38 -19.51 -3.51
CA VAL A 155 5.29 -20.44 -4.17
C VAL A 155 6.42 -19.62 -4.76
N PHE A 156 7.63 -19.88 -4.31
CA PHE A 156 8.83 -19.21 -4.81
C PHE A 156 9.94 -20.23 -5.05
N GLN A 157 10.53 -20.20 -6.24
CA GLN A 157 11.57 -21.17 -6.65
C GLN A 157 11.13 -22.63 -6.40
N LYS A 158 9.87 -22.93 -6.78
CA LYS A 158 9.23 -24.26 -6.60
C LYS A 158 8.96 -24.68 -5.16
N LYS A 159 9.36 -23.88 -4.15
CA LYS A 159 9.06 -24.12 -2.73
C LYS A 159 7.75 -23.44 -2.36
N LYS A 160 6.85 -24.18 -1.73
CA LYS A 160 5.53 -23.69 -1.29
C LYS A 160 5.53 -23.37 0.19
N PHE A 161 5.06 -22.18 0.54
CA PHE A 161 4.86 -21.69 1.90
C PHE A 161 3.36 -21.54 2.14
N ASP A 162 2.81 -22.30 3.08
CA ASP A 162 1.41 -22.21 3.48
C ASP A 162 1.30 -21.25 4.66
N LEU A 163 0.78 -20.04 4.41
CA LEU A 163 0.81 -18.95 5.38
C LEU A 163 0.00 -19.23 6.66
N LYS A 164 -1.06 -20.03 6.54
CA LYS A 164 -1.86 -20.43 7.71
C LYS A 164 -1.10 -21.41 8.61
N LYS A 165 -0.40 -22.37 8.02
CA LYS A 165 0.41 -23.35 8.76
C LYS A 165 1.61 -22.69 9.41
N GLU A 166 2.21 -21.71 8.74
CA GLU A 166 3.32 -20.91 9.25
C GLU A 166 2.88 -19.86 10.29
N GLY A 167 1.58 -19.72 10.54
CA GLY A 167 1.04 -18.81 11.54
C GLY A 167 1.25 -17.32 11.22
N LEU A 168 1.25 -16.95 9.94
CA LEU A 168 1.52 -15.57 9.53
C LEU A 168 0.46 -14.60 10.01
N VAL A 169 0.94 -13.57 10.68
CA VAL A 169 0.19 -12.37 11.04
C VAL A 169 0.78 -11.18 10.29
N GLY A 170 0.11 -10.06 10.33
CA GLY A 170 0.63 -8.84 9.73
C GLY A 170 -0.34 -7.68 9.81
N THR A 171 0.02 -6.64 9.09
CA THR A 171 -0.76 -5.41 9.03
C THR A 171 -1.04 -5.02 7.59
N ARG A 172 -2.11 -4.27 7.42
CA ARG A 172 -2.33 -3.48 6.22
C ARG A 172 -2.47 -2.01 6.57
N ASP A 173 -2.00 -1.17 5.67
CA ASP A 173 -2.16 0.28 5.68
C ASP A 173 -2.83 0.69 4.37
N ARG A 174 -3.75 1.63 4.48
CA ARG A 174 -4.24 2.43 3.35
C ARG A 174 -3.89 3.86 3.64
N SER A 175 -3.36 4.55 2.66
CA SER A 175 -3.10 5.98 2.80
C SER A 175 -3.40 6.71 1.49
N TRP A 176 -4.00 7.89 1.60
CA TRP A 176 -4.38 8.72 0.46
C TRP A 176 -4.24 10.20 0.80
N GLY A 177 -4.10 11.00 -0.24
CA GLY A 177 -3.95 12.44 -0.10
C GLY A 177 -2.80 13.01 -0.91
N ILE A 178 -2.16 14.03 -0.41
CA ILE A 178 -1.08 14.75 -1.08
C ILE A 178 0.23 14.52 -0.34
N ARG A 179 1.25 14.10 -1.07
CA ARG A 179 2.65 14.06 -0.61
C ARG A 179 3.58 14.17 -1.83
N PRO A 180 4.84 14.57 -1.66
CA PRO A 180 5.78 14.59 -2.77
C PRO A 180 5.87 13.24 -3.48
N VAL A 181 5.68 13.23 -4.81
CA VAL A 181 5.69 12.06 -5.67
C VAL A 181 6.66 12.27 -6.83
N GLY A 182 7.61 11.36 -7.02
CA GLY A 182 8.57 11.43 -8.11
C GLY A 182 9.51 12.64 -8.03
N ALA A 183 9.71 13.34 -9.15
CA ALA A 183 10.54 14.54 -9.21
C ALA A 183 9.95 15.68 -8.38
N ALA A 184 10.83 16.50 -7.80
CA ALA A 184 10.42 17.68 -7.07
C ALA A 184 9.61 18.63 -7.97
N ASP A 185 8.66 19.36 -7.36
CA ASP A 185 7.92 20.41 -8.06
C ASP A 185 8.89 21.49 -8.57
N ALA A 186 8.71 21.94 -9.81
CA ALA A 186 9.58 22.94 -10.46
C ALA A 186 9.62 24.29 -9.73
N GLN A 187 8.65 24.57 -8.88
CA GLN A 187 8.52 25.82 -8.13
C GLN A 187 8.40 25.54 -6.63
N MET A 188 9.38 24.88 -6.07
CA MET A 188 9.44 24.69 -4.62
C MET A 188 9.70 26.04 -3.94
N MET A 189 8.94 26.33 -2.88
CA MET A 189 9.27 27.44 -2.01
C MET A 189 10.57 27.14 -1.26
N PRO A 190 11.48 28.12 -1.12
CA PRO A 190 12.63 27.98 -0.24
C PRO A 190 12.20 27.57 1.16
N SER A 191 12.87 26.62 1.76
CA SER A 191 12.66 26.25 3.15
C SER A 191 13.82 26.79 3.99
N ASP A 192 13.50 27.48 5.06
CA ASP A 192 14.45 27.95 6.07
C ASP A 192 14.81 26.88 7.11
N LYS A 193 14.17 25.73 7.01
CA LYS A 193 14.35 24.59 7.93
C LYS A 193 14.95 23.39 7.22
N LEU A 194 15.94 22.78 7.85
CA LEU A 194 16.42 21.48 7.41
C LEU A 194 15.29 20.46 7.56
N PRO A 195 15.05 19.62 6.56
CA PRO A 195 14.06 18.56 6.67
C PRO A 195 14.51 17.57 7.75
N GLN A 196 13.68 17.42 8.77
CA GLN A 196 13.86 16.41 9.80
C GLN A 196 12.66 15.48 9.77
N PHE A 197 12.95 14.18 9.81
CA PHE A 197 11.93 13.16 9.79
C PHE A 197 12.19 12.19 10.94
N TYR A 198 11.31 12.22 11.94
CA TYR A 198 11.26 11.25 13.02
C TYR A 198 9.96 10.47 12.91
N TRP A 199 10.07 9.21 12.60
CA TRP A 199 8.91 8.35 12.47
C TRP A 199 9.22 6.96 13.00
N LEU A 200 8.43 6.52 13.97
CA LEU A 200 8.40 5.15 14.43
C LEU A 200 7.09 4.52 13.98
N TRP A 201 7.20 3.47 13.20
CA TRP A 201 6.08 2.59 12.87
C TRP A 201 6.34 1.23 13.52
N ALA A 202 5.59 0.93 14.59
CA ALA A 202 5.74 -0.27 15.38
C ALA A 202 4.36 -0.98 15.47
N PRO A 203 3.93 -1.69 14.43
CA PRO A 203 2.72 -2.48 14.48
C PRO A 203 2.90 -3.64 15.46
N ALA A 204 2.03 -3.72 16.45
CA ALA A 204 2.02 -4.74 17.50
C ALA A 204 0.87 -5.74 17.31
#